data_4af4e2cf612f1b480dc1b1e4077b315a
#
_entry.id   4af4e2cf612f1b480dc1b1e4077b315a
#
_cell.length_a   1.000
_cell.length_b   1.000
_cell.length_c   1.000
_cell.angle_alpha   90.00
_cell.angle_beta   90.00
_cell.angle_gamma   90.00
#
_symmetry.space_group_name_H-M   'P 1'
#
loop_
_entity.id
_entity.type
_entity.pdbx_description
1 polymer ?
#
loop_
_entity_poly.entity_id
_entity_poly.type
_entity_poly.pdbx_seq_one_letter_code
_entity_poly.pdbx_strand_id
1 'polypeptide(L)'
;MELLKVHGSMNTFFLYEGTDREDFPQLTKRLAALDPEIDGLLTVSPSESADAKMRVFNTDGSEASMCGNGLRCVARFVCEREGIDQAVIETMKAGLAVQQEPQIDAGVSMYGVEISPVSFQLADLPMVYDQQTEWRQQALPFIDADIPFTAVAVPNPHLIGIVGKDLQKDPSHQEKWAAYFNGDNPYFSDGVNLSYVTPLKDGIFVRTYERGVGFTDACGTAMTASALVSCLAGLVPFGDVSVFNPGGMVNCSVKSEDGHYRLKLSGNATYLGSYRFHAGAASATGELELVRQTDEQLAYEKFIEKISGATAELR
;
A
#
# COMPACT_ATOMS: atom_id res chain seq x y z
N MET A 1 -21.99 8.66 15.45
CA MET A 1 -21.44 7.74 14.43
C MET A 1 -20.35 6.93 15.09
N GLU A 2 -20.39 5.61 14.93
CA GLU A 2 -19.33 4.74 15.45
C GLU A 2 -18.23 4.58 14.42
N LEU A 3 -16.96 4.60 14.85
CA LEU A 3 -15.77 4.53 14.03
C LEU A 3 -14.77 3.55 14.67
N LEU A 4 -14.05 2.80 13.84
CA LEU A 4 -12.94 1.97 14.28
C LEU A 4 -11.63 2.61 13.75
N LYS A 5 -10.67 2.95 14.62
CA LYS A 5 -9.34 3.42 14.20
C LYS A 5 -8.47 2.21 13.93
N VAL A 6 -7.90 2.14 12.72
CA VAL A 6 -7.17 0.97 12.21
C VAL A 6 -5.92 1.40 11.47
N HIS A 7 -4.94 0.49 11.31
CA HIS A 7 -3.86 0.71 10.37
C HIS A 7 -3.39 -0.57 9.68
N GLY A 8 -2.85 -0.40 8.47
CA GLY A 8 -2.05 -1.37 7.76
C GLY A 8 -0.67 -0.79 7.48
N SER A 9 0.41 -1.37 8.04
CA SER A 9 1.79 -0.87 7.89
C SER A 9 1.94 0.60 8.27
N MET A 10 1.38 1.02 9.40
CA MET A 10 1.33 2.39 9.94
C MET A 10 0.50 3.40 9.12
N ASN A 11 -0.08 3.01 7.99
CA ASN A 11 -1.03 3.82 7.25
C ASN A 11 -2.39 3.76 7.95
N THR A 12 -2.78 4.83 8.63
CA THR A 12 -3.84 4.89 9.66
C THR A 12 -5.14 5.46 9.12
N PHE A 13 -6.25 4.82 9.44
CA PHE A 13 -7.58 5.23 8.98
C PHE A 13 -8.60 5.17 10.10
N PHE A 14 -9.66 5.98 9.98
CA PHE A 14 -10.94 5.60 10.55
C PHE A 14 -11.70 4.71 9.57
N LEU A 15 -12.34 3.66 10.10
CA LEU A 15 -13.23 2.79 9.36
C LEU A 15 -14.67 3.03 9.85
N TYR A 16 -15.56 3.28 8.91
CA TYR A 16 -17.00 3.45 9.13
C TYR A 16 -17.77 2.37 8.39
N GLU A 17 -18.68 1.70 9.07
CA GLU A 17 -19.65 0.81 8.46
C GLU A 17 -21.01 1.48 8.35
N GLY A 18 -21.63 1.41 7.18
CA GLY A 18 -22.97 1.94 6.95
C GLY A 18 -23.30 2.14 5.48
N THR A 19 -24.42 2.79 5.21
CA THR A 19 -24.83 3.12 3.84
C THR A 19 -23.93 4.21 3.24
N ASP A 20 -23.77 4.18 1.91
CA ASP A 20 -23.05 5.23 1.18
C ASP A 20 -23.67 6.62 1.44
N ARG A 21 -22.81 7.61 1.59
CA ARG A 21 -23.17 9.01 1.86
C ARG A 21 -22.39 9.93 0.93
N GLU A 22 -23.02 11.01 0.50
CA GLU A 22 -22.38 12.03 -0.35
C GLU A 22 -21.40 12.92 0.43
N ASP A 23 -21.52 12.98 1.77
CA ASP A 23 -20.73 13.85 2.62
C ASP A 23 -19.40 13.24 3.14
N PHE A 24 -19.03 12.02 2.75
CA PHE A 24 -17.77 11.40 3.16
C PHE A 24 -16.52 12.24 2.90
N PRO A 25 -16.37 12.95 1.76
CA PRO A 25 -15.24 13.86 1.57
C PRO A 25 -15.12 14.92 2.66
N GLN A 26 -16.26 15.52 3.07
CA GLN A 26 -16.29 16.53 4.12
C GLN A 26 -16.11 15.94 5.50
N LEU A 27 -16.68 14.74 5.74
CA LEU A 27 -16.49 14.00 6.99
C LEU A 27 -15.01 13.68 7.19
N THR A 28 -14.31 13.20 6.16
CA THR A 28 -12.89 12.87 6.24
C THR A 28 -12.04 14.08 6.61
N LYS A 29 -12.28 15.25 6.01
CA LYS A 29 -11.61 16.50 6.38
C LYS A 29 -11.84 16.87 7.85
N ARG A 30 -13.05 16.68 8.36
CA ARG A 30 -13.39 16.95 9.77
C ARG A 30 -12.70 15.98 10.71
N LEU A 31 -12.65 14.69 10.36
CA LEU A 31 -11.95 13.66 11.14
C LEU A 31 -10.44 13.92 11.16
N ALA A 32 -9.83 14.28 10.03
CA ALA A 32 -8.42 14.64 9.95
C ALA A 32 -8.08 15.92 10.75
N ALA A 33 -9.00 16.86 10.86
CA ALA A 33 -8.82 18.05 11.71
C ALA A 33 -8.89 17.72 13.20
N LEU A 34 -9.63 16.67 13.60
CA LEU A 34 -9.75 16.21 14.99
C LEU A 34 -8.63 15.24 15.39
N ASP A 35 -8.15 14.45 14.44
CA ASP A 35 -7.07 13.47 14.61
C ASP A 35 -6.11 13.56 13.42
N PRO A 36 -5.05 14.39 13.51
CA PRO A 36 -4.08 14.59 12.42
C PRO A 36 -3.21 13.37 12.11
N GLU A 37 -3.28 12.31 12.92
CA GLU A 37 -2.51 11.08 12.71
C GLU A 37 -3.15 10.13 11.70
N ILE A 38 -4.38 10.40 11.24
CA ILE A 38 -5.02 9.58 10.22
C ILE A 38 -4.60 10.00 8.81
N ASP A 39 -4.51 9.02 7.93
CA ASP A 39 -4.28 9.21 6.48
C ASP A 39 -5.60 9.28 5.70
N GLY A 40 -6.73 8.91 6.31
CA GLY A 40 -8.02 8.98 5.65
C GLY A 40 -9.16 8.25 6.35
N LEU A 41 -10.24 8.06 5.58
CA LEU A 41 -11.45 7.33 5.97
C LEU A 41 -11.67 6.14 5.03
N LEU A 42 -11.88 4.97 5.61
CA LEU A 42 -12.38 3.77 4.94
C LEU A 42 -13.88 3.66 5.21
N THR A 43 -14.67 3.38 4.19
CA THR A 43 -16.09 3.07 4.37
C THR A 43 -16.39 1.66 3.91
N VAL A 44 -17.25 0.97 4.65
CA VAL A 44 -17.74 -0.37 4.34
C VAL A 44 -19.26 -0.30 4.22
N SER A 45 -19.78 -0.66 3.06
CA SER A 45 -21.21 -0.69 2.76
C SER A 45 -21.62 -2.01 2.09
N PRO A 46 -22.93 -2.34 2.04
CA PRO A 46 -23.40 -3.50 1.28
C PRO A 46 -23.00 -3.40 -0.19
N SER A 47 -22.74 -4.54 -0.82
CA SER A 47 -22.51 -4.70 -2.26
C SER A 47 -23.56 -5.64 -2.86
N GLU A 48 -23.92 -5.43 -4.13
CA GLU A 48 -24.78 -6.36 -4.88
C GLU A 48 -23.98 -7.50 -5.54
N SER A 49 -22.66 -7.35 -5.65
CA SER A 49 -21.79 -8.26 -6.41
C SER A 49 -20.67 -8.89 -5.58
N ALA A 50 -20.52 -8.49 -4.32
CA ALA A 50 -19.42 -8.90 -3.44
C ALA A 50 -19.90 -8.97 -1.99
N ASP A 51 -19.05 -9.44 -1.07
CA ASP A 51 -19.39 -9.56 0.36
C ASP A 51 -19.51 -8.18 1.02
N ALA A 52 -18.76 -7.19 0.52
CA ALA A 52 -18.89 -5.80 0.93
C ALA A 52 -18.31 -4.87 -0.16
N LYS A 53 -18.64 -3.58 -0.07
CA LYS A 53 -18.07 -2.51 -0.88
C LYS A 53 -17.24 -1.59 -0.01
N MET A 54 -16.03 -1.26 -0.48
CA MET A 54 -15.10 -0.34 0.15
C MET A 54 -14.95 0.94 -0.66
N ARG A 55 -14.90 2.09 0.03
CA ARG A 55 -14.42 3.36 -0.53
C ARG A 55 -13.33 3.92 0.37
N VAL A 56 -12.42 4.69 -0.22
CA VAL A 56 -11.26 5.28 0.47
C VAL A 56 -11.23 6.77 0.20
N PHE A 57 -11.17 7.56 1.27
CA PHE A 57 -11.07 9.02 1.18
C PHE A 57 -9.81 9.50 1.87
N ASN A 58 -8.99 10.27 1.15
CA ASN A 58 -7.79 10.92 1.68
C ASN A 58 -8.18 12.10 2.60
N THR A 59 -7.25 12.60 3.39
CA THR A 59 -7.48 13.69 4.34
C THR A 59 -7.89 15.01 3.67
N ASP A 60 -7.54 15.21 2.40
CA ASP A 60 -8.00 16.34 1.57
C ASP A 60 -9.43 16.17 1.03
N GLY A 61 -10.07 15.02 1.31
CA GLY A 61 -11.41 14.66 0.85
C GLY A 61 -11.46 14.08 -0.55
N SER A 62 -10.35 13.91 -1.24
CA SER A 62 -10.31 13.19 -2.52
C SER A 62 -10.57 11.70 -2.30
N GLU A 63 -11.21 11.06 -3.29
CA GLU A 63 -11.46 9.61 -3.25
C GLU A 63 -10.37 8.87 -4.04
N ALA A 64 -9.72 7.91 -3.39
CA ALA A 64 -8.76 7.03 -4.05
C ALA A 64 -9.45 5.78 -4.61
N SER A 65 -9.00 5.33 -5.78
CA SER A 65 -9.60 4.14 -6.42
C SER A 65 -9.34 2.83 -5.66
N MET A 66 -8.27 2.76 -4.88
CA MET A 66 -7.88 1.63 -4.04
C MET A 66 -6.74 2.03 -3.10
N CYS A 67 -6.68 1.38 -1.93
CA CYS A 67 -5.55 1.42 -1.01
C CYS A 67 -5.32 0.01 -0.45
N GLY A 68 -4.19 -0.61 -0.78
CA GLY A 68 -3.88 -1.98 -0.33
C GLY A 68 -3.77 -2.12 1.19
N ASN A 69 -3.26 -1.10 1.89
CA ASN A 69 -3.19 -1.08 3.34
C ASN A 69 -4.58 -0.99 3.97
N GLY A 70 -5.43 -0.08 3.46
CA GLY A 70 -6.81 0.07 3.88
C GLY A 70 -7.66 -1.17 3.55
N LEU A 71 -7.43 -1.80 2.39
CA LEU A 71 -8.15 -3.01 1.99
C LEU A 71 -7.89 -4.18 2.95
N ARG A 72 -6.68 -4.32 3.51
CA ARG A 72 -6.41 -5.33 4.56
C ARG A 72 -7.23 -5.08 5.83
N CYS A 73 -7.36 -3.81 6.23
CA CYS A 73 -8.17 -3.45 7.39
C CYS A 73 -9.66 -3.74 7.15
N VAL A 74 -10.17 -3.43 5.95
CA VAL A 74 -11.55 -3.77 5.55
C VAL A 74 -11.73 -5.29 5.46
N ALA A 75 -10.75 -6.02 4.90
CA ALA A 75 -10.76 -7.48 4.84
C ALA A 75 -10.95 -8.10 6.23
N ARG A 76 -10.14 -7.65 7.20
CA ARG A 76 -10.27 -8.09 8.59
C ARG A 76 -11.66 -7.80 9.15
N PHE A 77 -12.11 -6.56 8.99
CA PHE A 77 -13.41 -6.13 9.50
C PHE A 77 -14.56 -6.98 8.95
N VAL A 78 -14.57 -7.20 7.63
CA VAL A 78 -15.63 -8.00 6.97
C VAL A 78 -15.54 -9.47 7.38
N CYS A 79 -14.34 -10.07 7.35
CA CYS A 79 -14.15 -11.47 7.73
C CYS A 79 -14.57 -11.73 9.18
N GLU A 80 -14.17 -10.88 10.13
CA GLU A 80 -14.56 -11.01 11.55
C GLU A 80 -16.08 -10.81 11.74
N ARG A 81 -16.67 -9.83 11.06
CA ARG A 81 -18.11 -9.55 11.13
C ARG A 81 -18.95 -10.72 10.63
N GLU A 82 -18.58 -11.33 9.50
CA GLU A 82 -19.31 -12.42 8.88
C GLU A 82 -18.91 -13.81 9.41
N GLY A 83 -17.80 -13.90 10.17
CA GLY A 83 -17.27 -15.18 10.66
C GLY A 83 -16.70 -16.06 9.54
N ILE A 84 -16.04 -15.47 8.56
CA ILE A 84 -15.45 -16.12 7.38
C ILE A 84 -13.95 -15.80 7.29
N ASP A 85 -13.18 -16.66 6.62
CA ASP A 85 -11.73 -16.46 6.44
C ASP A 85 -11.38 -15.84 5.09
N GLN A 86 -12.32 -15.75 4.16
CA GLN A 86 -12.15 -15.22 2.81
C GLN A 86 -13.38 -14.41 2.42
N ALA A 87 -13.15 -13.32 1.67
CA ALA A 87 -14.21 -12.48 1.14
C ALA A 87 -13.80 -11.88 -0.21
N VAL A 88 -14.76 -11.32 -0.91
CA VAL A 88 -14.54 -10.44 -2.06
C VAL A 88 -14.99 -9.04 -1.67
N ILE A 89 -14.11 -8.06 -1.84
CA ILE A 89 -14.41 -6.65 -1.55
C ILE A 89 -14.51 -5.87 -2.87
N GLU A 90 -15.69 -5.31 -3.12
CA GLU A 90 -15.89 -4.38 -4.24
C GLU A 90 -15.13 -3.08 -3.97
N THR A 91 -14.30 -2.66 -4.92
CA THR A 91 -13.61 -1.38 -4.93
C THR A 91 -14.12 -0.55 -6.12
N MET A 92 -13.64 0.68 -6.28
CA MET A 92 -14.04 1.54 -7.40
C MET A 92 -13.83 0.89 -8.78
N LYS A 93 -12.84 0.00 -8.93
CA LYS A 93 -12.45 -0.57 -10.23
C LYS A 93 -12.68 -2.08 -10.37
N ALA A 94 -12.71 -2.83 -9.27
CA ALA A 94 -12.78 -4.29 -9.30
C ALA A 94 -13.27 -4.88 -7.99
N GLY A 95 -13.79 -6.11 -8.02
CA GLY A 95 -13.92 -6.97 -6.86
C GLY A 95 -12.58 -7.65 -6.59
N LEU A 96 -12.02 -7.48 -5.40
CA LEU A 96 -10.72 -8.03 -5.01
C LEU A 96 -10.88 -9.12 -3.97
N ALA A 97 -10.26 -10.26 -4.22
CA ALA A 97 -10.22 -11.36 -3.26
C ALA A 97 -9.32 -10.98 -2.07
N VAL A 98 -9.83 -11.21 -0.87
CA VAL A 98 -9.14 -10.98 0.39
C VAL A 98 -9.24 -12.22 1.27
N GLN A 99 -8.24 -12.46 2.11
CA GLN A 99 -8.25 -13.60 3.02
C GLN A 99 -7.49 -13.33 4.31
N GLN A 100 -7.92 -13.98 5.38
CA GLN A 100 -7.16 -14.06 6.62
C GLN A 100 -5.90 -14.90 6.38
N GLU A 101 -4.78 -14.45 6.93
CA GLU A 101 -3.50 -15.14 6.88
C GLU A 101 -3.06 -15.56 8.29
N PRO A 102 -2.18 -16.57 8.42
CA PRO A 102 -1.55 -16.86 9.69
C PRO A 102 -0.88 -15.64 10.31
N GLN A 103 -1.01 -15.44 11.62
CA GLN A 103 -0.33 -14.36 12.32
C GLN A 103 1.19 -14.43 12.09
N ILE A 104 1.81 -13.30 11.78
CA ILE A 104 3.26 -13.24 11.59
C ILE A 104 4.04 -13.20 12.91
N ASP A 105 3.41 -12.66 13.96
CA ASP A 105 3.87 -12.68 15.34
C ASP A 105 2.65 -12.66 16.27
N ALA A 106 2.86 -12.98 17.55
CA ALA A 106 1.78 -13.03 18.55
C ALA A 106 1.03 -11.69 18.63
N GLY A 107 -0.27 -11.72 18.37
CA GLY A 107 -1.15 -10.54 18.41
C GLY A 107 -1.09 -9.64 17.16
N VAL A 108 -0.37 -10.05 16.10
CA VAL A 108 -0.32 -9.34 14.82
C VAL A 108 -1.17 -10.06 13.80
N SER A 109 -2.43 -9.65 13.66
CA SER A 109 -3.36 -10.20 12.68
C SER A 109 -2.96 -9.81 11.27
N MET A 110 -2.93 -10.80 10.36
CA MET A 110 -2.49 -10.64 8.98
C MET A 110 -3.63 -10.93 8.00
N TYR A 111 -3.71 -10.11 6.96
CA TYR A 111 -4.67 -10.28 5.87
C TYR A 111 -3.97 -10.15 4.52
N GLY A 112 -4.30 -11.05 3.60
CA GLY A 112 -3.84 -11.06 2.22
C GLY A 112 -4.88 -10.44 1.30
N VAL A 113 -4.43 -9.61 0.36
CA VAL A 113 -5.26 -8.98 -0.66
C VAL A 113 -4.66 -9.21 -2.03
N GLU A 114 -5.48 -9.57 -3.01
CA GLU A 114 -5.05 -9.68 -4.38
C GLU A 114 -4.66 -8.32 -4.93
N ILE A 115 -3.56 -8.27 -5.68
CA ILE A 115 -3.10 -7.07 -6.38
C ILE A 115 -3.05 -7.38 -7.88
N SER A 116 -4.01 -6.87 -8.60
CA SER A 116 -4.15 -7.09 -10.05
C SER A 116 -4.81 -5.87 -10.73
N PRO A 117 -4.71 -5.72 -12.06
CA PRO A 117 -3.89 -6.49 -12.99
C PRO A 117 -2.39 -6.13 -12.94
N VAL A 118 -1.58 -6.97 -13.62
CA VAL A 118 -0.14 -6.72 -13.84
C VAL A 118 0.10 -6.54 -15.32
N SER A 119 0.80 -5.47 -15.71
CA SER A 119 1.21 -5.23 -17.09
C SER A 119 2.62 -4.68 -17.17
N PHE A 120 3.40 -5.14 -18.16
CA PHE A 120 4.70 -4.58 -18.50
C PHE A 120 4.64 -3.68 -19.73
N GLN A 121 3.46 -3.54 -20.35
CA GLN A 121 3.30 -2.66 -21.50
C GLN A 121 3.45 -1.20 -21.08
N LEU A 122 4.40 -0.47 -21.68
CA LEU A 122 4.67 0.92 -21.34
C LEU A 122 3.44 1.82 -21.54
N ALA A 123 2.54 1.46 -22.45
CA ALA A 123 1.28 2.16 -22.66
C ALA A 123 0.36 2.14 -21.43
N ASP A 124 0.44 1.09 -20.60
CA ASP A 124 -0.36 0.96 -19.37
C ASP A 124 0.24 1.74 -18.19
N LEU A 125 1.50 2.22 -18.35
CA LEU A 125 2.19 3.08 -17.39
C LEU A 125 2.21 4.55 -17.80
N PRO A 126 1.54 4.99 -18.85
CA PRO A 126 1.82 6.10 -19.76
C PRO A 126 3.32 6.50 -19.83
N MET A 127 4.18 5.50 -20.13
CA MET A 127 5.61 5.69 -20.30
C MET A 127 6.00 5.67 -21.78
N VAL A 128 6.82 6.62 -22.20
CA VAL A 128 7.39 6.69 -23.56
C VAL A 128 8.91 6.69 -23.46
N TYR A 129 9.55 5.70 -24.06
CA TYR A 129 11.01 5.64 -24.15
C TYR A 129 11.47 4.84 -25.38
N ASP A 130 12.20 5.48 -26.29
CA ASP A 130 12.91 4.90 -27.44
C ASP A 130 12.07 3.90 -28.26
N GLN A 131 10.77 4.19 -28.50
CA GLN A 131 9.83 3.33 -29.23
C GLN A 131 9.69 1.90 -28.65
N GLN A 132 10.15 1.67 -27.42
CA GLN A 132 10.00 0.39 -26.73
C GLN A 132 8.56 0.19 -26.29
N THR A 133 8.12 -1.07 -26.27
CA THR A 133 6.81 -1.45 -25.74
C THR A 133 6.90 -1.95 -24.29
N GLU A 134 8.08 -2.38 -23.85
CA GLU A 134 8.38 -2.85 -22.50
C GLU A 134 9.78 -2.40 -22.08
N TRP A 135 10.01 -2.23 -20.78
CA TRP A 135 11.32 -1.93 -20.23
C TRP A 135 11.58 -2.81 -19.02
N ARG A 136 12.40 -3.84 -19.18
CA ARG A 136 12.67 -4.83 -18.13
C ARG A 136 14.16 -5.02 -17.92
N GLN A 137 14.63 -4.84 -16.70
CA GLN A 137 16.00 -5.09 -16.26
C GLN A 137 17.05 -4.42 -17.16
N GLN A 138 16.77 -3.21 -17.58
CA GLN A 138 17.65 -2.43 -18.46
C GLN A 138 17.99 -1.10 -17.80
N ALA A 139 19.22 -0.65 -17.97
CA ALA A 139 19.61 0.66 -17.50
C ALA A 139 18.86 1.77 -18.25
N LEU A 140 18.55 2.84 -17.55
CA LEU A 140 18.15 4.13 -18.13
C LEU A 140 19.36 5.06 -18.05
N PRO A 141 20.17 5.17 -19.13
CA PRO A 141 21.50 5.82 -19.06
C PRO A 141 21.46 7.27 -18.59
N PHE A 142 20.33 7.96 -18.75
CA PHE A 142 20.15 9.33 -18.30
C PHE A 142 19.90 9.42 -16.77
N ILE A 143 19.52 8.29 -16.12
CA ILE A 143 19.44 8.19 -14.65
C ILE A 143 20.78 7.71 -14.12
N ASP A 144 21.10 6.47 -14.47
CA ASP A 144 22.34 5.79 -14.07
C ASP A 144 22.52 4.57 -15.01
N ALA A 145 23.73 4.42 -15.57
CA ALA A 145 24.03 3.34 -16.48
C ALA A 145 24.21 1.98 -15.81
N ASP A 146 24.42 1.97 -14.50
CA ASP A 146 24.68 0.75 -13.72
C ASP A 146 23.43 0.23 -12.97
N ILE A 147 22.34 1.00 -12.95
CA ILE A 147 21.11 0.59 -12.29
C ILE A 147 20.15 -0.06 -13.29
N PRO A 148 19.83 -1.36 -13.15
CA PRO A 148 18.79 -1.99 -13.96
C PRO A 148 17.40 -1.55 -13.45
N PHE A 149 16.61 -0.95 -14.36
CA PHE A 149 15.24 -0.56 -14.11
C PHE A 149 14.24 -1.50 -14.78
N THR A 150 13.09 -1.68 -14.17
CA THR A 150 11.92 -2.33 -14.77
C THR A 150 10.70 -1.42 -14.59
N ALA A 151 10.00 -1.15 -15.68
CA ALA A 151 8.71 -0.47 -15.67
C ALA A 151 7.59 -1.50 -15.61
N VAL A 152 6.64 -1.36 -14.69
CA VAL A 152 5.52 -2.28 -14.49
C VAL A 152 4.30 -1.56 -13.90
N ALA A 153 3.11 -1.87 -14.43
CA ALA A 153 1.84 -1.45 -13.83
C ALA A 153 1.32 -2.54 -12.87
N VAL A 154 1.00 -2.17 -11.60
CA VAL A 154 0.52 -3.09 -10.55
C VAL A 154 -0.50 -2.37 -9.62
N PRO A 155 -1.73 -2.11 -10.00
CA PRO A 155 -2.15 -1.70 -11.36
C PRO A 155 -1.73 -0.27 -11.72
N ASN A 156 -1.24 0.52 -10.77
CA ASN A 156 -0.69 1.86 -10.99
C ASN A 156 0.77 1.79 -11.49
N PRO A 157 1.31 2.84 -12.10
CA PRO A 157 2.63 2.84 -12.70
C PRO A 157 3.75 2.81 -11.67
N HIS A 158 4.69 1.89 -11.87
CA HIS A 158 5.90 1.72 -11.06
C HIS A 158 7.15 1.65 -11.94
N LEU A 159 8.21 2.34 -11.52
CA LEU A 159 9.57 2.18 -12.01
C LEU A 159 10.43 1.62 -10.87
N ILE A 160 10.92 0.40 -11.04
CA ILE A 160 11.65 -0.34 -10.02
C ILE A 160 13.13 -0.40 -10.39
N GLY A 161 14.00 0.18 -9.57
CA GLY A 161 15.45 0.11 -9.71
C GLY A 161 16.08 -0.81 -8.67
N ILE A 162 16.93 -1.75 -9.12
CA ILE A 162 17.69 -2.63 -8.22
C ILE A 162 19.01 -1.92 -7.88
N VAL A 163 19.22 -1.62 -6.59
CA VAL A 163 20.32 -0.78 -6.14
C VAL A 163 21.14 -1.42 -5.03
N GLY A 164 22.39 -0.98 -4.90
CA GLY A 164 23.24 -1.31 -3.76
C GLY A 164 22.85 -0.56 -2.48
N LYS A 165 23.41 -1.01 -1.35
CA LYS A 165 23.13 -0.43 -0.02
C LYS A 165 23.41 1.07 0.07
N ASP A 166 24.41 1.58 -0.63
CA ASP A 166 24.81 3.00 -0.53
C ASP A 166 23.72 3.92 -1.10
N LEU A 167 23.18 3.60 -2.28
CA LEU A 167 22.03 4.31 -2.85
C LEU A 167 20.75 4.12 -2.06
N GLN A 168 20.62 2.98 -1.37
CA GLN A 168 19.47 2.73 -0.51
C GLN A 168 19.52 3.62 0.75
N LYS A 169 20.70 3.88 1.31
CA LYS A 169 20.88 4.74 2.50
C LYS A 169 20.69 6.22 2.19
N ASP A 170 21.17 6.68 1.03
CA ASP A 170 21.03 8.08 0.61
C ASP A 170 19.79 8.24 -0.30
N PRO A 171 18.72 8.90 0.19
CA PRO A 171 17.51 9.10 -0.60
C PRO A 171 17.68 10.13 -1.74
N SER A 172 18.72 10.95 -1.72
CA SER A 172 18.86 12.13 -2.60
C SER A 172 18.83 11.79 -4.09
N HIS A 173 19.45 10.68 -4.48
CA HIS A 173 19.44 10.22 -5.87
C HIS A 173 18.02 9.78 -6.30
N GLN A 174 17.32 9.00 -5.47
CA GLN A 174 15.95 8.56 -5.74
C GLN A 174 14.99 9.77 -5.76
N GLU A 175 15.10 10.67 -4.80
CA GLU A 175 14.26 11.86 -4.70
C GLU A 175 14.40 12.75 -5.94
N LYS A 176 15.63 13.02 -6.38
CA LYS A 176 15.92 13.79 -7.59
C LYS A 176 15.16 13.23 -8.80
N TRP A 177 15.26 11.92 -9.04
CA TRP A 177 14.68 11.32 -10.22
C TRP A 177 13.19 11.14 -10.09
N ALA A 178 12.67 10.83 -8.89
CA ALA A 178 11.25 10.78 -8.63
C ALA A 178 10.58 12.16 -8.83
N ALA A 179 11.19 13.23 -8.32
CA ALA A 179 10.71 14.59 -8.55
C ALA A 179 10.69 14.95 -10.04
N TYR A 180 11.74 14.57 -10.79
CA TYR A 180 11.80 14.78 -12.23
C TYR A 180 10.66 14.05 -12.97
N PHE A 181 10.46 12.75 -12.67
CA PHE A 181 9.41 11.96 -13.34
C PHE A 181 7.98 12.35 -12.97
N ASN A 182 7.80 12.99 -11.83
CA ASN A 182 6.49 13.48 -11.36
C ASN A 182 6.27 14.98 -11.67
N GLY A 183 7.25 15.64 -12.30
CA GLY A 183 7.16 16.97 -12.88
C GLY A 183 6.94 16.93 -14.40
N ASP A 184 7.24 18.05 -15.06
CA ASP A 184 7.20 18.13 -16.53
C ASP A 184 8.39 17.36 -17.12
N ASN A 185 8.10 16.22 -17.78
CA ASN A 185 9.09 15.33 -18.36
C ASN A 185 8.54 14.59 -19.58
N PRO A 186 9.41 14.16 -20.54
CA PRO A 186 8.95 13.49 -21.76
C PRO A 186 8.68 11.98 -21.59
N TYR A 187 8.93 11.39 -20.43
CA TYR A 187 8.91 9.94 -20.24
C TYR A 187 7.64 9.43 -19.60
N PHE A 188 7.12 10.12 -18.60
CA PHE A 188 5.93 9.71 -17.82
C PHE A 188 4.91 10.84 -17.79
N SER A 189 3.92 10.79 -18.68
CA SER A 189 2.91 11.86 -18.77
C SER A 189 2.05 12.01 -17.51
N ASP A 190 1.87 10.91 -16.76
CA ASP A 190 1.07 10.87 -15.53
C ASP A 190 1.94 10.70 -14.27
N GLY A 191 3.27 10.80 -14.41
CA GLY A 191 4.20 10.48 -13.32
C GLY A 191 4.28 8.98 -13.02
N VAL A 192 5.11 8.62 -12.05
CA VAL A 192 5.40 7.22 -11.70
C VAL A 192 5.81 7.09 -10.22
N ASN A 193 5.46 5.97 -9.60
CA ASN A 193 6.03 5.59 -8.30
C ASN A 193 7.44 5.02 -8.53
N LEU A 194 8.47 5.69 -8.02
CA LEU A 194 9.85 5.23 -8.14
C LEU A 194 10.24 4.46 -6.88
N SER A 195 10.63 3.20 -7.04
CA SER A 195 11.09 2.35 -5.94
C SER A 195 12.52 1.89 -6.14
N TYR A 196 13.31 1.97 -5.08
CA TYR A 196 14.63 1.36 -5.01
C TYR A 196 14.58 0.09 -4.16
N VAL A 197 15.15 -0.99 -4.72
CA VAL A 197 15.14 -2.33 -4.14
C VAL A 197 16.56 -2.76 -3.86
N THR A 198 16.81 -3.16 -2.62
CA THR A 198 18.09 -3.77 -2.20
C THR A 198 17.84 -5.19 -1.71
N PRO A 199 18.51 -6.21 -2.28
CA PRO A 199 18.41 -7.58 -1.80
C PRO A 199 18.96 -7.71 -0.38
N LEU A 200 18.24 -8.50 0.44
CA LEU A 200 18.66 -8.91 1.78
C LEU A 200 18.85 -10.44 1.81
N LYS A 201 19.38 -10.96 2.92
CA LYS A 201 19.53 -12.41 3.11
C LYS A 201 18.18 -13.12 3.07
N ASP A 202 17.16 -12.54 3.69
CA ASP A 202 15.85 -13.18 3.91
C ASP A 202 14.70 -12.36 3.26
N GLY A 203 14.96 -11.74 2.10
CA GLY A 203 13.97 -10.96 1.38
C GLY A 203 14.56 -9.74 0.65
N ILE A 204 13.80 -8.67 0.57
CA ILE A 204 14.22 -7.43 -0.07
C ILE A 204 13.86 -6.22 0.81
N PHE A 205 14.64 -5.14 0.72
CA PHE A 205 14.26 -3.84 1.27
C PHE A 205 13.82 -2.91 0.14
N VAL A 206 12.68 -2.23 0.34
CA VAL A 206 12.09 -1.33 -0.66
C VAL A 206 11.85 0.04 -0.02
N ARG A 207 12.34 1.09 -0.68
CA ARG A 207 11.96 2.47 -0.40
C ARG A 207 11.26 3.03 -1.62
N THR A 208 10.09 3.62 -1.43
CA THR A 208 9.26 4.16 -2.51
C THR A 208 9.04 5.65 -2.35
N TYR A 209 9.21 6.37 -3.46
CA TYR A 209 8.72 7.72 -3.63
C TYR A 209 7.42 7.64 -4.44
N GLU A 210 6.30 7.93 -3.79
CA GLU A 210 4.98 7.83 -4.41
C GLU A 210 4.62 9.09 -5.19
N ARG A 211 4.00 8.87 -6.32
CA ARG A 211 3.47 9.91 -7.21
C ARG A 211 2.45 10.80 -6.46
N GLY A 212 2.72 12.10 -6.40
CA GLY A 212 1.84 13.08 -5.76
C GLY A 212 1.92 13.12 -4.22
N VAL A 213 2.75 12.26 -3.60
CA VAL A 213 2.87 12.16 -2.13
C VAL A 213 4.31 12.41 -1.66
N GLY A 214 5.29 11.74 -2.28
CA GLY A 214 6.69 11.76 -1.82
C GLY A 214 7.12 10.42 -1.22
N PHE A 215 8.14 10.42 -0.38
CA PHE A 215 8.53 9.23 0.36
C PHE A 215 7.44 8.83 1.36
N THR A 216 7.09 7.54 1.34
CA THR A 216 6.12 6.95 2.26
C THR A 216 6.73 5.77 2.99
N ASP A 217 6.19 5.47 4.17
CA ASP A 217 6.64 4.34 4.99
C ASP A 217 6.30 3.00 4.35
N ALA A 218 5.18 2.93 3.61
CA ALA A 218 4.74 1.70 2.96
C ALA A 218 3.77 1.98 1.79
N CYS A 219 4.15 1.56 0.58
CA CYS A 219 3.28 1.52 -0.60
C CYS A 219 3.01 0.07 -1.00
N GLY A 220 1.79 -0.43 -0.79
CA GLY A 220 1.45 -1.84 -1.00
C GLY A 220 1.71 -2.32 -2.44
N THR A 221 1.29 -1.54 -3.43
CA THR A 221 1.50 -1.87 -4.86
C THR A 221 2.97 -1.81 -5.25
N ALA A 222 3.74 -0.85 -4.71
CA ALA A 222 5.17 -0.75 -4.96
C ALA A 222 5.95 -1.94 -4.37
N MET A 223 5.59 -2.39 -3.17
CA MET A 223 6.19 -3.58 -2.55
C MET A 223 5.89 -4.84 -3.36
N THR A 224 4.66 -4.97 -3.85
CA THR A 224 4.25 -6.11 -4.68
C THR A 224 4.93 -6.09 -6.05
N ALA A 225 5.01 -4.92 -6.69
CA ALA A 225 5.77 -4.72 -7.94
C ALA A 225 7.26 -5.03 -7.76
N SER A 226 7.85 -4.58 -6.64
CA SER A 226 9.26 -4.83 -6.31
C SER A 226 9.55 -6.31 -6.06
N ALA A 227 8.64 -7.03 -5.38
CA ALA A 227 8.74 -8.47 -5.20
C ALA A 227 8.72 -9.22 -6.56
N LEU A 228 7.77 -8.86 -7.44
CA LEU A 228 7.70 -9.43 -8.80
C LEU A 228 9.00 -9.19 -9.58
N VAL A 229 9.47 -7.94 -9.62
CA VAL A 229 10.71 -7.59 -10.34
C VAL A 229 11.92 -8.32 -9.74
N SER A 230 11.98 -8.49 -8.42
CA SER A 230 13.07 -9.24 -7.76
C SER A 230 13.05 -10.73 -8.10
N CYS A 231 11.86 -11.34 -8.21
CA CYS A 231 11.73 -12.73 -8.69
C CYS A 231 12.20 -12.85 -10.15
N LEU A 232 11.78 -11.93 -11.02
CA LEU A 232 12.18 -11.92 -12.43
C LEU A 232 13.67 -11.68 -12.62
N ALA A 233 14.30 -10.90 -11.76
CA ALA A 233 15.75 -10.67 -11.74
C ALA A 233 16.54 -11.83 -11.12
N GLY A 234 15.88 -12.86 -10.58
CA GLY A 234 16.53 -13.99 -9.93
C GLY A 234 17.16 -13.66 -8.56
N LEU A 235 16.79 -12.54 -7.95
CA LEU A 235 17.28 -12.12 -6.63
C LEU A 235 16.63 -12.90 -5.50
N VAL A 236 15.37 -13.28 -5.68
CA VAL A 236 14.59 -14.11 -4.77
C VAL A 236 13.77 -15.13 -5.59
N PRO A 237 13.45 -16.32 -5.04
CA PRO A 237 12.60 -17.28 -5.75
C PRO A 237 11.16 -16.79 -5.90
N PHE A 238 10.44 -17.30 -6.89
CA PHE A 238 8.99 -17.18 -6.95
C PHE A 238 8.36 -17.85 -5.71
N GLY A 239 7.30 -17.27 -5.20
CA GLY A 239 6.62 -17.68 -3.97
C GLY A 239 6.43 -16.50 -3.03
N ASP A 240 6.54 -16.76 -1.73
CA ASP A 240 6.38 -15.74 -0.71
C ASP A 240 7.70 -14.99 -0.48
N VAL A 241 7.67 -13.68 -0.68
CA VAL A 241 8.81 -12.76 -0.54
C VAL A 241 8.56 -11.84 0.64
N SER A 242 9.47 -11.83 1.61
CA SER A 242 9.47 -10.84 2.69
C SER A 242 9.97 -9.50 2.16
N VAL A 243 9.12 -8.49 2.21
CA VAL A 243 9.41 -7.13 1.74
C VAL A 243 9.47 -6.19 2.92
N PHE A 244 10.68 -5.78 3.27
CA PHE A 244 10.94 -4.79 4.31
C PHE A 244 10.84 -3.37 3.72
N ASN A 245 10.37 -2.43 4.53
CA ASN A 245 10.22 -1.02 4.17
C ASN A 245 10.41 -0.13 5.41
N PRO A 246 10.42 1.20 5.30
CA PRO A 246 10.53 2.08 6.46
C PRO A 246 9.47 1.85 7.54
N GLY A 247 8.22 1.56 7.15
CA GLY A 247 7.09 1.32 8.08
C GLY A 247 6.99 -0.11 8.63
N GLY A 248 7.89 -1.03 8.21
CA GLY A 248 7.87 -2.41 8.72
C GLY A 248 8.15 -3.49 7.69
N MET A 249 7.28 -4.47 7.61
CA MET A 249 7.39 -5.60 6.68
C MET A 249 5.99 -6.04 6.19
N VAL A 250 5.94 -6.47 4.95
CA VAL A 250 4.81 -7.21 4.36
C VAL A 250 5.32 -8.46 3.66
N ASN A 251 4.46 -9.43 3.43
CA ASN A 251 4.73 -10.57 2.58
C ASN A 251 4.04 -10.38 1.23
N CYS A 252 4.79 -10.57 0.14
CA CYS A 252 4.26 -10.55 -1.22
C CYS A 252 4.36 -11.94 -1.83
N SER A 253 3.23 -12.58 -2.11
CA SER A 253 3.22 -13.85 -2.85
C SER A 253 3.22 -13.58 -4.34
N VAL A 254 4.21 -14.13 -5.06
CA VAL A 254 4.40 -13.97 -6.50
C VAL A 254 4.29 -15.33 -7.16
N LYS A 255 3.22 -15.56 -7.92
CA LYS A 255 3.01 -16.77 -8.72
C LYS A 255 3.08 -16.45 -10.20
N SER A 256 3.72 -17.32 -10.96
CA SER A 256 3.76 -17.25 -12.44
C SER A 256 3.03 -18.46 -13.00
N GLU A 257 1.98 -18.24 -13.77
CA GLU A 257 1.15 -19.26 -14.38
C GLU A 257 0.94 -18.87 -15.86
N ASP A 258 1.44 -19.68 -16.79
CA ASP A 258 1.29 -19.49 -18.25
C ASP A 258 1.63 -18.07 -18.76
N GLY A 259 2.67 -17.45 -18.19
CA GLY A 259 3.12 -16.10 -18.56
C GLY A 259 2.31 -14.97 -17.90
N HIS A 260 1.33 -15.28 -17.07
CA HIS A 260 0.59 -14.35 -16.25
C HIS A 260 1.14 -14.36 -14.80
N TYR A 261 1.03 -13.23 -14.12
CA TYR A 261 1.48 -13.11 -12.75
C TYR A 261 0.27 -12.87 -11.84
N ARG A 262 0.18 -13.68 -10.79
CA ARG A 262 -0.77 -13.47 -9.70
C ARG A 262 -0.01 -12.97 -8.49
N LEU A 263 -0.42 -11.84 -7.99
CA LEU A 263 0.23 -11.17 -6.88
C LEU A 263 -0.73 -11.06 -5.70
N LYS A 264 -0.22 -11.33 -4.50
CA LYS A 264 -0.96 -11.14 -3.25
C LYS A 264 -0.08 -10.37 -2.28
N LEU A 265 -0.62 -9.33 -1.70
CA LEU A 265 0.00 -8.54 -0.64
C LEU A 265 -0.58 -8.97 0.69
N SER A 266 0.24 -9.49 1.60
CA SER A 266 -0.16 -9.86 2.96
C SER A 266 0.58 -8.99 3.97
N GLY A 267 -0.17 -8.39 4.87
CA GLY A 267 0.38 -7.52 5.91
C GLY A 267 -0.57 -7.40 7.09
N ASN A 268 -0.14 -6.66 8.11
CA ASN A 268 -0.98 -6.44 9.27
C ASN A 268 -2.25 -5.67 8.94
N ALA A 269 -3.28 -5.96 9.72
CA ALA A 269 -4.50 -5.18 9.85
C ALA A 269 -4.75 -5.02 11.34
N THR A 270 -4.33 -3.90 11.90
CA THR A 270 -4.28 -3.64 13.34
C THR A 270 -5.44 -2.75 13.74
N TYR A 271 -6.14 -3.10 14.80
CA TYR A 271 -7.16 -2.26 15.43
C TYR A 271 -6.52 -1.45 16.57
N LEU A 272 -6.70 -0.13 16.52
CA LEU A 272 -6.19 0.78 17.54
C LEU A 272 -7.23 1.07 18.63
N GLY A 273 -8.50 1.22 18.23
CA GLY A 273 -9.57 1.49 19.15
C GLY A 273 -10.88 1.84 18.46
N SER A 274 -11.99 1.78 19.21
CA SER A 274 -13.30 2.25 18.77
C SER A 274 -13.56 3.66 19.28
N TYR A 275 -14.18 4.47 18.42
CA TYR A 275 -14.48 5.88 18.66
C TYR A 275 -15.93 6.17 18.36
N ARG A 276 -16.46 7.20 19.00
CA ARG A 276 -17.76 7.78 18.66
C ARG A 276 -17.57 9.22 18.20
N PHE A 277 -17.97 9.47 16.95
CA PHE A 277 -17.99 10.83 16.43
C PHE A 277 -19.34 11.48 16.66
N HIS A 278 -19.31 12.62 17.34
CA HIS A 278 -20.47 13.50 17.59
C HIS A 278 -20.39 14.66 16.63
N ALA A 279 -21.35 14.73 15.70
CA ALA A 279 -21.44 15.85 14.76
C ALA A 279 -21.82 17.11 15.55
N GLY A 280 -20.97 18.13 15.51
CA GLY A 280 -21.30 19.46 16.04
C GLY A 280 -22.39 20.15 15.20
N ALA A 281 -22.90 21.30 15.69
CA ALA A 281 -23.73 22.18 14.90
C ALA A 281 -23.02 22.58 13.58
N ALA A 282 -23.75 23.01 12.55
CA ALA A 282 -23.26 23.20 11.17
C ALA A 282 -21.94 24.00 11.00
N SER A 283 -21.49 24.72 12.02
CA SER A 283 -20.24 25.50 12.07
C SER A 283 -19.13 24.87 12.94
N ALA A 284 -19.39 23.76 13.64
CA ALA A 284 -18.42 23.13 14.53
C ALA A 284 -17.82 21.84 13.91
N THR A 285 -16.51 21.61 14.15
CA THR A 285 -15.78 20.43 13.66
C THR A 285 -16.35 19.11 14.17
N GLY A 286 -17.05 19.11 15.30
CA GLY A 286 -17.50 17.91 16.02
C GLY A 286 -16.52 17.50 17.10
N GLU A 287 -16.75 16.32 17.69
CA GLU A 287 -15.93 15.74 18.76
C GLU A 287 -15.75 14.24 18.53
N LEU A 288 -14.54 13.74 18.83
CA LEU A 288 -14.20 12.32 18.84
C LEU A 288 -14.06 11.84 20.29
N GLU A 289 -14.90 10.91 20.68
CA GLU A 289 -14.86 10.23 21.97
C GLU A 289 -14.21 8.85 21.80
N LEU A 290 -13.10 8.59 22.50
CA LEU A 290 -12.52 7.25 22.59
C LEU A 290 -13.45 6.36 23.45
N VAL A 291 -14.02 5.32 22.86
CA VAL A 291 -14.91 4.36 23.56
C VAL A 291 -14.11 3.20 24.14
N ARG A 292 -13.17 2.68 23.35
CA ARG A 292 -12.33 1.53 23.75
C ARG A 292 -11.00 1.57 23.02
N GLN A 293 -9.90 1.36 23.73
CA GLN A 293 -8.57 1.14 23.17
C GLN A 293 -8.25 -0.35 23.11
N THR A 294 -7.41 -0.77 22.17
CA THR A 294 -6.87 -2.14 22.07
C THR A 294 -5.38 -2.15 22.40
N ASP A 295 -4.83 -3.34 22.66
CA ASP A 295 -3.39 -3.53 22.89
C ASP A 295 -2.64 -3.98 21.63
N GLU A 296 -3.31 -4.02 20.46
CA GLU A 296 -2.73 -4.56 19.23
C GLU A 296 -1.59 -3.70 18.70
N GLN A 297 -1.64 -2.38 18.94
CA GLN A 297 -0.52 -1.49 18.58
C GLN A 297 0.78 -1.90 19.27
N LEU A 298 0.72 -2.26 20.55
CA LEU A 298 1.90 -2.71 21.30
C LEU A 298 2.48 -4.02 20.75
N ALA A 299 1.61 -4.94 20.27
CA ALA A 299 2.04 -6.17 19.64
C ALA A 299 2.74 -5.88 18.29
N TYR A 300 2.18 -4.95 17.49
CA TYR A 300 2.77 -4.54 16.23
C TYR A 300 4.12 -3.82 16.43
N GLU A 301 4.24 -2.92 17.40
CA GLU A 301 5.50 -2.24 17.73
C GLU A 301 6.62 -3.22 18.12
N LYS A 302 6.32 -4.21 18.96
CA LYS A 302 7.26 -5.28 19.32
C LYS A 302 7.69 -6.10 18.09
N PHE A 303 6.76 -6.38 17.18
CA PHE A 303 7.08 -7.03 15.92
C PHE A 303 8.03 -6.16 15.07
N ILE A 304 7.75 -4.86 14.94
CA ILE A 304 8.64 -3.92 14.22
C ILE A 304 10.03 -3.84 14.86
N GLU A 305 10.13 -3.77 16.17
CA GLU A 305 11.42 -3.80 16.88
C GLU A 305 12.22 -5.08 16.56
N LYS A 306 11.56 -6.23 16.56
CA LYS A 306 12.17 -7.54 16.27
C LYS A 306 12.74 -7.62 14.85
N ILE A 307 12.06 -7.04 13.86
CA ILE A 307 12.51 -7.05 12.45
C ILE A 307 13.46 -5.89 12.11
N SER A 308 13.52 -4.86 12.94
CA SER A 308 14.32 -3.65 12.67
C SER A 308 15.82 -3.93 12.57
N GLY A 309 16.33 -4.94 13.28
CA GLY A 309 17.72 -5.37 13.19
C GLY A 309 18.15 -5.79 11.78
N ALA A 310 17.24 -6.37 10.99
CA ALA A 310 17.51 -6.79 9.61
C ALA A 310 17.65 -5.60 8.63
N THR A 311 17.11 -4.43 8.98
CA THR A 311 17.02 -3.26 8.11
C THR A 311 17.67 -2.01 8.70
N ALA A 312 18.21 -2.08 9.92
CA ALA A 312 18.78 -0.92 10.64
C ALA A 312 19.84 -0.14 9.85
N GLU A 313 20.56 -0.82 8.95
CA GLU A 313 21.56 -0.17 8.09
C GLU A 313 20.96 0.53 6.87
N LEU A 314 19.65 0.34 6.55
CA LEU A 314 19.01 0.82 5.31
C LEU A 314 17.88 1.82 5.56
N ARG A 315 17.55 2.08 6.82
CA ARG A 315 16.55 3.08 7.26
C ARG A 315 17.15 4.46 7.43
#